data_d2a8f2e3c0101061c5fda9588e310423
#
_entry.id   d2a8f2e3c0101061c5fda9588e310423
#
_cell.length_a   1.000
_cell.length_b   1.000
_cell.length_c   1.000
_cell.angle_alpha   90.00
_cell.angle_beta   90.00
_cell.angle_gamma   90.00
#
_symmetry.space_group_name_H-M   'P 1'
#
loop_
_entity.id
_entity.type
_entity.pdbx_description
1 polymer ?
#
loop_
_entity_poly.entity_id
_entity_poly.type
_entity_poly.pdbx_seq_one_letter_code
_entity_poly.pdbx_strand_id
1 'polypeptide(L)'
;ALSSAASDVYKRQPLLTLVNVKGYKACKCSEKRLAKALAHLTSAFAGATCPKVNLITGEAYGTAYVAMNSKSIGADFVYAWPDAKVGMMDADLAVKIMYADASADELAEKAKEYDALQGSVMTAARRGYVDLIVDPADTRKYLVDAFELLYTKCAYTPDKKHGTK
;
A
#
# COMPACT_ATOMS: atom_id res chain seq x y z
N ALA A 1 12.41 10.99 0.32
CA ALA A 1 10.96 10.71 0.21
C ALA A 1 10.28 10.63 1.58
N LEU A 2 10.91 10.02 2.57
CA LEU A 2 10.37 9.92 3.95
C LEU A 2 10.23 11.29 4.66
N SER A 3 11.12 12.22 4.35
CA SER A 3 11.16 13.54 4.97
C SER A 3 9.96 14.42 4.54
N SER A 4 9.54 14.36 3.27
CA SER A 4 8.43 15.17 2.78
C SER A 4 7.08 14.69 3.33
N ALA A 5 6.84 13.38 3.35
CA ALA A 5 5.59 12.83 3.87
C ALA A 5 5.35 13.19 5.34
N ALA A 6 6.39 13.11 6.19
CA ALA A 6 6.28 13.51 7.60
C ALA A 6 6.01 15.01 7.77
N SER A 7 6.65 15.86 6.92
CA SER A 7 6.42 17.31 6.93
C SER A 7 4.99 17.66 6.50
N ASP A 8 4.46 16.98 5.49
CA ASP A 8 3.10 17.22 4.97
C ASP A 8 2.02 16.81 5.99
N VAL A 9 2.24 15.70 6.70
CA VAL A 9 1.39 15.29 7.83
C VAL A 9 1.36 16.37 8.92
N TYR A 10 2.51 16.92 9.27
CA TYR A 10 2.61 17.97 10.29
C TYR A 10 1.86 19.25 9.87
N LYS A 11 1.94 19.62 8.59
CA LYS A 11 1.26 20.79 8.04
C LYS A 11 -0.24 20.59 7.76
N ARG A 12 -0.77 19.39 8.02
CA ARG A 12 -2.15 19.00 7.70
C ARG A 12 -2.51 19.12 6.22
N GLN A 13 -1.53 19.00 5.33
CA GLN A 13 -1.77 19.01 3.89
C GLN A 13 -2.38 17.68 3.45
N PRO A 14 -3.28 17.67 2.45
CA PRO A 14 -3.76 16.42 1.86
C PRO A 14 -2.61 15.58 1.32
N LEU A 15 -2.67 14.28 1.52
CA LEU A 15 -1.63 13.34 1.12
C LEU A 15 -2.12 12.43 0.00
N LEU A 16 -1.37 12.41 -1.09
CA LEU A 16 -1.50 11.41 -2.14
C LEU A 16 -0.27 10.51 -2.14
N THR A 17 -0.49 9.21 -2.02
CA THR A 17 0.56 8.21 -2.17
C THR A 17 0.39 7.44 -3.48
N LEU A 18 1.45 7.35 -4.27
CA LEU A 18 1.50 6.53 -5.48
C LEU A 18 2.32 5.28 -5.16
N VAL A 19 1.72 4.11 -5.33
CA VAL A 19 2.32 2.85 -4.91
C VAL A 19 2.62 1.97 -6.12
N ASN A 20 3.90 1.61 -6.24
CA ASN A 20 4.39 0.54 -7.10
C ASN A 20 5.61 -0.07 -6.40
N VAL A 21 5.39 -1.10 -5.57
CA VAL A 21 6.43 -1.64 -4.70
C VAL A 21 6.34 -3.17 -4.60
N LYS A 22 7.46 -3.84 -4.91
CA LYS A 22 7.61 -5.30 -4.74
C LYS A 22 8.02 -5.71 -3.32
N GLY A 23 8.72 -4.85 -2.61
CA GLY A 23 9.30 -5.16 -1.30
C GLY A 23 10.41 -4.21 -0.93
N TYR A 24 11.19 -4.58 0.07
CA TYR A 24 12.33 -3.79 0.53
C TYR A 24 13.62 -4.23 -0.15
N LYS A 25 14.50 -3.25 -0.43
CA LYS A 25 15.84 -3.56 -0.94
C LYS A 25 16.69 -4.16 0.19
N ALA A 26 17.17 -5.39 -0.01
CA ALA A 26 18.09 -6.02 0.93
C ALA A 26 19.49 -5.40 0.82
N CYS A 27 19.92 -4.70 1.86
CA CYS A 27 21.27 -4.17 2.00
C CYS A 27 21.62 -3.97 3.48
N LYS A 28 22.92 -3.87 3.79
CA LYS A 28 23.40 -3.68 5.17
C LYS A 28 22.79 -2.46 5.87
N CYS A 29 22.48 -1.40 5.11
CA CYS A 29 21.84 -0.21 5.66
C CYS A 29 20.37 -0.44 6.01
N SER A 30 19.63 -1.16 5.15
CA SER A 30 18.23 -1.48 5.40
C SER A 30 18.08 -2.44 6.60
N GLU A 31 18.91 -3.46 6.71
CA GLU A 31 18.89 -4.37 7.87
C GLU A 31 19.02 -3.64 9.21
N LYS A 32 19.88 -2.62 9.27
CA LYS A 32 20.10 -1.86 10.50
C LYS A 32 19.02 -0.82 10.83
N ARG A 33 18.38 -0.23 9.83
CA ARG A 33 17.57 0.99 10.01
C ARG A 33 16.13 0.86 9.55
N LEU A 34 15.81 -0.13 8.70
CA LEU A 34 14.50 -0.26 8.08
C LEU A 34 13.37 -0.39 9.11
N ALA A 35 13.54 -1.25 10.11
CA ALA A 35 12.50 -1.50 11.11
C ALA A 35 12.09 -0.21 11.85
N LYS A 36 13.07 0.60 12.26
CA LYS A 36 12.82 1.88 12.93
C LYS A 36 12.17 2.89 11.98
N ALA A 37 12.68 3.03 10.76
CA ALA A 37 12.13 3.95 9.76
C ALA A 37 10.69 3.56 9.38
N LEU A 38 10.43 2.27 9.23
CA LEU A 38 9.11 1.73 8.93
C LEU A 38 8.11 2.00 10.06
N ALA A 39 8.53 1.77 11.31
CA ALA A 39 7.72 2.06 12.48
C ALA A 39 7.34 3.55 12.56
N HIS A 40 8.30 4.45 12.29
CA HIS A 40 8.03 5.89 12.24
C HIS A 40 7.05 6.26 11.13
N LEU A 41 7.25 5.73 9.91
CA LEU A 41 6.39 6.01 8.77
C LEU A 41 4.96 5.52 9.02
N THR A 42 4.81 4.27 9.47
CA THR A 42 3.50 3.68 9.78
C THR A 42 2.79 4.47 10.89
N SER A 43 3.51 4.84 11.94
CA SER A 43 2.97 5.67 13.03
C SER A 43 2.55 7.06 12.55
N ALA A 44 3.31 7.67 11.65
CA ALA A 44 2.97 8.96 11.07
C ALA A 44 1.69 8.89 10.24
N PHE A 45 1.56 7.91 9.34
CA PHE A 45 0.35 7.73 8.55
C PHE A 45 -0.86 7.38 9.42
N ALA A 46 -0.72 6.46 10.38
CA ALA A 46 -1.80 6.08 11.28
C ALA A 46 -2.29 7.24 12.16
N GLY A 47 -1.37 8.11 12.57
CA GLY A 47 -1.69 9.29 13.38
C GLY A 47 -2.13 10.53 12.59
N ALA A 48 -2.02 10.52 11.26
CA ALA A 48 -2.36 11.66 10.43
C ALA A 48 -3.88 11.87 10.35
N THR A 49 -4.32 13.09 10.60
CA THR A 49 -5.72 13.51 10.55
C THR A 49 -6.10 14.22 9.24
N CYS A 50 -5.12 14.46 8.37
CA CYS A 50 -5.35 15.04 7.05
C CYS A 50 -6.01 14.05 6.08
N PRO A 51 -6.61 14.53 4.98
CA PRO A 51 -7.07 13.67 3.89
C PRO A 51 -5.93 12.82 3.34
N LYS A 52 -6.17 11.50 3.19
CA LYS A 52 -5.18 10.53 2.74
C LYS A 52 -5.75 9.66 1.63
N VAL A 53 -5.24 9.81 0.43
CA VAL A 53 -5.62 9.00 -0.73
C VAL A 53 -4.42 8.17 -1.18
N ASN A 54 -4.65 6.91 -1.49
CA ASN A 54 -3.65 6.00 -2.00
C ASN A 54 -4.04 5.54 -3.41
N LEU A 55 -3.10 5.58 -4.35
CA LEU A 55 -3.26 5.07 -5.70
C LEU A 55 -2.20 4.00 -5.98
N ILE A 56 -2.66 2.79 -6.25
CA ILE A 56 -1.82 1.67 -6.64
C ILE A 56 -1.71 1.67 -8.17
N THR A 57 -0.51 1.96 -8.68
CA THR A 57 -0.25 2.08 -10.12
C THR A 57 0.38 0.82 -10.73
N GLY A 58 0.78 -0.13 -9.90
CA GLY A 58 1.43 -1.36 -10.34
C GLY A 58 1.42 -2.39 -9.23
N GLU A 59 2.59 -2.84 -8.83
CA GLU A 59 2.71 -3.86 -7.80
C GLU A 59 2.61 -3.28 -6.39
N ALA A 60 1.96 -4.02 -5.49
CA ALA A 60 1.76 -3.63 -4.11
C ALA A 60 1.80 -4.87 -3.21
N TYR A 61 3.02 -5.28 -2.83
CA TYR A 61 3.23 -6.51 -2.08
C TYR A 61 3.68 -6.30 -0.64
N GLY A 62 3.10 -7.10 0.25
CA GLY A 62 3.52 -7.30 1.61
C GLY A 62 3.53 -6.05 2.48
N THR A 63 4.41 -6.04 3.48
CA THR A 63 4.51 -4.95 4.45
C THR A 63 5.01 -3.64 3.86
N ALA A 64 5.71 -3.67 2.73
CA ALA A 64 6.16 -2.48 2.03
C ALA A 64 4.95 -1.69 1.49
N TYR A 65 3.96 -2.38 0.90
CA TYR A 65 2.69 -1.77 0.52
C TYR A 65 1.90 -1.28 1.74
N VAL A 66 1.77 -2.11 2.78
CA VAL A 66 0.99 -1.75 3.98
C VAL A 66 1.46 -0.43 4.57
N ALA A 67 2.78 -0.24 4.69
CA ALA A 67 3.38 0.98 5.25
C ALA A 67 3.20 2.23 4.38
N MET A 68 2.87 2.06 3.09
CA MET A 68 2.68 3.15 2.13
C MET A 68 1.22 3.64 2.10
N ASN A 69 0.68 4.01 3.26
CA ASN A 69 -0.68 4.55 3.39
C ASN A 69 -1.75 3.60 2.84
N SER A 70 -1.71 2.34 3.22
CA SER A 70 -2.74 1.37 2.85
C SER A 70 -4.06 1.63 3.62
N LYS A 71 -5.13 0.96 3.17
CA LYS A 71 -6.42 0.96 3.88
C LYS A 71 -6.26 0.51 5.34
N SER A 72 -5.39 -0.46 5.59
CA SER A 72 -5.13 -1.03 6.92
C SER A 72 -4.56 -0.04 7.94
N ILE A 73 -3.86 1.00 7.49
CA ILE A 73 -3.32 2.05 8.35
C ILE A 73 -4.09 3.37 8.27
N GLY A 74 -5.28 3.35 7.69
CA GLY A 74 -6.23 4.44 7.71
C GLY A 74 -6.18 5.38 6.52
N ALA A 75 -5.87 4.91 5.31
CA ALA A 75 -6.17 5.65 4.09
C ALA A 75 -7.68 5.87 3.96
N ASP A 76 -8.10 7.06 3.57
CA ASP A 76 -9.51 7.38 3.38
C ASP A 76 -10.04 6.71 2.12
N PHE A 77 -9.31 6.85 1.00
CA PHE A 77 -9.58 6.15 -0.24
C PHE A 77 -8.33 5.44 -0.75
N VAL A 78 -8.53 4.25 -1.28
CA VAL A 78 -7.52 3.45 -1.98
C VAL A 78 -8.03 3.13 -3.37
N TYR A 79 -7.38 3.68 -4.38
CA TYR A 79 -7.65 3.42 -5.78
C TYR A 79 -6.57 2.52 -6.36
N ALA A 80 -6.91 1.77 -7.38
CA ALA A 80 -5.94 0.94 -8.09
C ALA A 80 -6.23 0.95 -9.60
N TRP A 81 -5.18 0.83 -10.39
CA TRP A 81 -5.32 0.60 -11.82
C TRP A 81 -5.74 -0.85 -12.10
N PRO A 82 -6.38 -1.13 -13.26
CA PRO A 82 -6.87 -2.47 -13.59
C PRO A 82 -5.77 -3.55 -13.61
N ASP A 83 -4.57 -3.17 -14.05
CA ASP A 83 -3.42 -4.07 -14.15
C ASP A 83 -2.60 -4.17 -12.85
N ALA A 84 -3.03 -3.50 -11.80
CA ALA A 84 -2.33 -3.52 -10.52
C ALA A 84 -2.41 -4.92 -9.87
N LYS A 85 -1.32 -5.29 -9.21
CA LYS A 85 -1.21 -6.53 -8.45
C LYS A 85 -1.09 -6.23 -6.96
N VAL A 86 -2.00 -6.77 -6.17
CA VAL A 86 -2.06 -6.52 -4.74
C VAL A 86 -2.07 -7.83 -3.98
N GLY A 87 -1.06 -8.10 -3.19
CA GLY A 87 -0.95 -9.37 -2.48
C GLY A 87 0.08 -9.38 -1.37
N MET A 88 0.26 -10.56 -0.77
CA MET A 88 1.28 -10.76 0.27
C MET A 88 2.69 -10.78 -0.29
N MET A 89 2.87 -11.40 -1.44
CA MET A 89 4.14 -11.55 -2.14
C MET A 89 3.90 -11.87 -3.61
N ASP A 90 4.95 -11.79 -4.39
CA ASP A 90 4.94 -12.20 -5.79
C ASP A 90 4.60 -13.69 -5.96
N ALA A 91 3.86 -14.04 -7.02
CA ALA A 91 3.36 -15.38 -7.25
C ALA A 91 4.48 -16.42 -7.38
N ASP A 92 5.54 -16.11 -8.12
CA ASP A 92 6.69 -17.01 -8.30
C ASP A 92 7.40 -17.33 -6.98
N LEU A 93 7.46 -16.35 -6.08
CA LEU A 93 8.04 -16.55 -4.76
C LEU A 93 7.11 -17.37 -3.85
N ALA A 94 5.81 -17.08 -3.90
CA ALA A 94 4.81 -17.78 -3.10
C ALA A 94 4.77 -19.28 -3.41
N VAL A 95 4.74 -19.65 -4.70
CA VAL A 95 4.67 -21.08 -5.09
C VAL A 95 5.95 -21.83 -4.79
N LYS A 96 7.12 -21.20 -4.87
CA LYS A 96 8.39 -21.82 -4.44
C LYS A 96 8.41 -22.17 -2.94
N ILE A 97 7.74 -21.37 -2.13
CA ILE A 97 7.62 -21.63 -0.69
C ILE A 97 6.56 -22.70 -0.40
N MET A 98 5.43 -22.65 -1.12
CA MET A 98 4.29 -23.54 -0.88
C MET A 98 4.51 -24.95 -1.48
N TYR A 99 5.24 -25.03 -2.59
CA TYR A 99 5.44 -26.27 -3.36
C TYR A 99 6.92 -26.51 -3.62
N ALA A 100 7.73 -26.59 -2.55
CA ALA A 100 9.19 -26.68 -2.63
C ALA A 100 9.70 -27.90 -3.43
N ASP A 101 8.92 -28.98 -3.47
CA ASP A 101 9.29 -30.25 -4.13
C ASP A 101 8.69 -30.40 -5.53
N ALA A 102 7.98 -29.39 -6.06
CA ALA A 102 7.33 -29.45 -7.36
C ALA A 102 8.32 -29.21 -8.52
N SER A 103 8.02 -29.76 -9.68
CA SER A 103 8.78 -29.52 -10.90
C SER A 103 8.64 -28.08 -11.40
N ALA A 104 9.56 -27.63 -12.26
CA ALA A 104 9.54 -26.26 -12.80
C ALA A 104 8.25 -25.93 -13.56
N ASP A 105 7.71 -26.90 -14.31
CA ASP A 105 6.49 -26.72 -15.09
C ASP A 105 5.26 -26.63 -14.18
N GLU A 106 5.18 -27.45 -13.16
CA GLU A 106 4.12 -27.38 -12.14
C GLU A 106 4.17 -26.06 -11.36
N LEU A 107 5.36 -25.57 -11.01
CA LEU A 107 5.51 -24.27 -10.36
C LEU A 107 4.99 -23.13 -11.23
N ALA A 108 5.26 -23.15 -12.54
CA ALA A 108 4.77 -22.13 -13.47
C ALA A 108 3.23 -22.12 -13.59
N GLU A 109 2.60 -23.29 -13.57
CA GLU A 109 1.15 -23.42 -13.61
C GLU A 109 0.53 -22.92 -12.28
N LYS A 110 1.09 -23.36 -11.16
CA LYS A 110 0.66 -22.93 -9.82
C LYS A 110 0.86 -21.43 -9.58
N ALA A 111 1.89 -20.82 -10.17
CA ALA A 111 2.10 -19.37 -10.09
C ALA A 111 0.98 -18.59 -10.78
N LYS A 112 0.53 -19.04 -11.95
CA LYS A 112 -0.61 -18.43 -12.65
C LYS A 112 -1.91 -18.58 -11.84
N GLU A 113 -2.15 -19.75 -11.27
CA GLU A 113 -3.29 -20.00 -10.40
C GLU A 113 -3.28 -19.09 -9.18
N TYR A 114 -2.12 -18.98 -8.51
CA TYR A 114 -1.94 -18.12 -7.34
C TYR A 114 -2.15 -16.63 -7.68
N ASP A 115 -1.58 -16.15 -8.79
CA ASP A 115 -1.72 -14.77 -9.24
C ASP A 115 -3.19 -14.42 -9.52
N ALA A 116 -3.93 -15.31 -10.17
CA ALA A 116 -5.36 -15.13 -10.43
C ALA A 116 -6.20 -15.08 -9.13
N LEU A 117 -5.88 -15.93 -8.15
CA LEU A 117 -6.65 -16.04 -6.91
C LEU A 117 -6.26 -14.99 -5.86
N GLN A 118 -4.99 -14.63 -5.75
CA GLN A 118 -4.46 -13.84 -4.65
C GLN A 118 -3.82 -12.51 -5.09
N GLY A 119 -3.26 -12.43 -6.29
CA GLY A 119 -2.55 -11.26 -6.78
C GLY A 119 -3.42 -10.25 -7.52
N SER A 120 -4.62 -10.63 -7.94
CA SER A 120 -5.50 -9.78 -8.73
C SER A 120 -6.04 -8.58 -7.92
N VAL A 121 -6.03 -7.40 -8.53
CA VAL A 121 -6.67 -6.20 -7.98
C VAL A 121 -8.16 -6.41 -7.66
N MET A 122 -8.85 -7.21 -8.47
CA MET A 122 -10.26 -7.54 -8.26
C MET A 122 -10.46 -8.32 -6.96
N THR A 123 -9.56 -9.24 -6.64
CA THR A 123 -9.59 -9.98 -5.38
C THR A 123 -9.32 -9.05 -4.18
N ALA A 124 -8.39 -8.11 -4.34
CA ALA A 124 -8.13 -7.09 -3.32
C ALA A 124 -9.33 -6.17 -3.08
N ALA A 125 -10.02 -5.77 -4.15
CA ALA A 125 -11.24 -4.98 -4.06
C ALA A 125 -12.38 -5.74 -3.36
N ARG A 126 -12.59 -7.01 -3.71
CA ARG A 126 -13.59 -7.88 -3.04
C ARG A 126 -13.33 -8.05 -1.54
N ARG A 127 -12.07 -7.98 -1.12
CA ARG A 127 -11.66 -8.05 0.29
C ARG A 127 -11.67 -6.69 1.02
N GLY A 128 -11.98 -5.60 0.32
CA GLY A 128 -12.05 -4.25 0.88
C GLY A 128 -10.68 -3.56 1.04
N TYR A 129 -9.63 -4.04 0.41
CA TYR A 129 -8.32 -3.35 0.41
C TYR A 129 -8.24 -2.23 -0.63
N VAL A 130 -9.07 -2.30 -1.67
CA VAL A 130 -9.19 -1.30 -2.74
C VAL A 130 -10.64 -0.88 -2.82
N ASP A 131 -10.90 0.42 -2.76
CA ASP A 131 -12.25 0.99 -2.80
C ASP A 131 -12.77 1.09 -4.24
N LEU A 132 -11.91 1.42 -5.19
CA LEU A 132 -12.30 1.59 -6.59
C LEU A 132 -11.15 1.23 -7.53
N ILE A 133 -11.48 0.53 -8.62
CA ILE A 133 -10.56 0.28 -9.74
C ILE A 133 -10.81 1.37 -10.77
N VAL A 134 -9.77 2.14 -11.10
CA VAL A 134 -9.83 3.35 -11.91
C VAL A 134 -8.95 3.21 -13.14
N ASP A 135 -9.49 3.55 -14.30
CA ASP A 135 -8.69 3.62 -15.52
C ASP A 135 -7.59 4.71 -15.41
N PRO A 136 -6.36 4.44 -15.88
CA PRO A 136 -5.30 5.44 -15.91
C PRO A 136 -5.71 6.78 -16.52
N ALA A 137 -6.53 6.79 -17.56
CA ALA A 137 -7.01 8.00 -18.22
C ALA A 137 -7.89 8.88 -17.32
N ASP A 138 -8.70 8.25 -16.46
CA ASP A 138 -9.64 8.94 -15.57
C ASP A 138 -9.07 9.22 -14.17
N THR A 139 -7.86 8.74 -13.89
CA THR A 139 -7.25 8.80 -12.55
C THR A 139 -7.30 10.19 -11.95
N ARG A 140 -6.97 11.24 -12.73
CA ARG A 140 -6.94 12.62 -12.24
C ARG A 140 -8.33 13.08 -11.75
N LYS A 141 -9.39 12.74 -12.48
CA LYS A 141 -10.77 13.09 -12.13
C LYS A 141 -11.15 12.49 -10.78
N TYR A 142 -10.93 11.18 -10.62
CA TYR A 142 -11.25 10.49 -9.36
C TYR A 142 -10.42 11.00 -8.16
N LEU A 143 -9.16 11.39 -8.37
CA LEU A 143 -8.34 11.98 -7.32
C LEU A 143 -8.84 13.37 -6.90
N VAL A 144 -9.25 14.20 -7.85
CA VAL A 144 -9.85 15.52 -7.56
C VAL A 144 -11.14 15.32 -6.76
N ASP A 145 -12.05 14.48 -7.25
CA ASP A 145 -13.31 14.18 -6.58
C ASP A 145 -13.10 13.66 -5.16
N ALA A 146 -12.10 12.78 -4.97
CA ALA A 146 -11.76 12.26 -3.65
C ALA A 146 -11.32 13.34 -2.67
N PHE A 147 -10.45 14.26 -3.10
CA PHE A 147 -10.00 15.35 -2.25
C PHE A 147 -11.08 16.41 -2.00
N GLU A 148 -11.98 16.64 -2.95
CA GLU A 148 -13.16 17.47 -2.74
C GLU A 148 -14.10 16.89 -1.70
N LEU A 149 -14.39 15.59 -1.77
CA LEU A 149 -15.18 14.88 -0.75
C LEU A 149 -14.55 14.94 0.64
N LEU A 150 -13.21 14.89 0.71
CA LEU A 150 -12.45 14.91 1.95
C LEU A 150 -12.12 16.33 2.45
N TYR A 151 -12.52 17.37 1.74
CA TYR A 151 -12.18 18.76 2.09
C TYR A 151 -12.63 19.15 3.50
N THR A 152 -13.81 18.70 3.91
CA THR A 152 -14.37 18.95 5.25
C THR A 152 -13.97 17.91 6.29
N LYS A 153 -13.04 17.00 5.97
CA LYS A 153 -12.61 15.96 6.90
C LYS A 153 -12.14 16.54 8.23
N CYS A 154 -12.83 16.19 9.29
CA CYS A 154 -12.44 16.48 10.66
C CYS A 154 -12.26 15.14 11.40
N ALA A 155 -11.00 14.74 11.63
CA ALA A 155 -10.69 13.54 12.38
C ALA A 155 -10.03 13.91 13.71
N TYR A 156 -10.57 13.39 14.79
CA TYR A 156 -9.99 13.50 16.12
C TYR A 156 -9.24 12.22 16.46
N THR A 157 -7.98 12.35 16.80
CA THR A 157 -7.19 11.25 17.37
C THR A 157 -6.86 11.59 18.81
N PRO A 158 -7.06 10.66 19.77
CA PRO A 158 -6.69 10.91 21.14
C PRO A 158 -5.18 11.16 21.27
N ASP A 159 -4.81 11.99 22.24
CA ASP A 159 -3.43 12.31 22.51
C ASP A 159 -2.62 11.06 22.86
N LYS A 160 -1.50 10.90 22.21
CA LYS A 160 -0.60 9.76 22.42
C LYS A 160 0.34 10.04 23.59
N LYS A 161 0.35 9.17 24.60
CA LYS A 161 1.31 9.27 25.73
C LYS A 161 2.74 9.00 25.29
N HIS A 162 2.95 8.18 24.27
CA HIS A 162 4.25 7.78 23.76
C HIS A 162 4.26 7.80 22.23
N GLY A 163 5.38 8.25 21.65
CA GLY A 163 5.67 8.15 20.23
C GLY A 163 6.70 7.04 19.96
N THR A 164 6.80 6.60 18.72
CA THR A 164 7.93 5.79 18.24
C THR A 164 9.18 6.69 18.20
N LYS A 165 10.17 6.39 19.02
CA LYS A 165 11.46 7.10 19.06
C LYS A 165 12.54 6.34 18.32
#